data_713d9db4f631e2570b33ee3020671194
#
_entry.id   713d9db4f631e2570b33ee3020671194
#
_cell.length_a   1.000
_cell.length_b   1.000
_cell.length_c   1.000
_cell.angle_alpha   90.00
_cell.angle_beta   90.00
_cell.angle_gamma   90.00
#
_symmetry.space_group_name_H-M   'P 1'
#
loop_
_entity.id
_entity.type
_entity.pdbx_description
1 polymer ?
#
loop_
_entity_poly.entity_id
_entity_poly.type
_entity_poly.pdbx_seq_one_letter_code
_entity_poly.pdbx_strand_id
1 'polypeptide(L)'
;KTTALNILGGMDTASAGQIIVDGNDITQYNKKQLVGYRRNDIGFVFQFYNLVPNLTALENVELAAQVCRDSLDAAQTLEKVGLGERKNNFPAQLSGGEQQRVSIARALAKNPKLLLCDEPTGALDYNTGKQILQLLQDTCRKDNITVLLITHNSALAPMADRLIRFKSGKVTQMTTNEHPTPISEIEW
;
A
#
# COMPACT_ATOMS: atom_id res chain seq x y z
N LYS A 1 10.73 -0.91 11.71
CA LYS A 1 9.79 -1.26 10.64
C LYS A 1 9.77 -0.14 9.59
N THR A 2 9.46 1.09 9.95
CA THR A 2 9.37 2.24 9.03
C THR A 2 10.66 2.49 8.24
N THR A 3 11.85 2.32 8.85
CA THR A 3 13.14 2.40 8.14
C THR A 3 13.22 1.37 7.00
N ALA A 4 12.82 0.12 7.26
CA ALA A 4 12.82 -0.91 6.22
C ALA A 4 11.84 -0.56 5.08
N LEU A 5 10.66 -0.01 5.41
CA LEU A 5 9.68 0.44 4.43
C LEU A 5 10.24 1.60 3.58
N ASN A 6 10.91 2.57 4.20
CA ASN A 6 11.52 3.70 3.50
C ASN A 6 12.62 3.24 2.53
N ILE A 7 13.43 2.28 2.95
CA ILE A 7 14.49 1.72 2.09
C ILE A 7 13.87 0.93 0.93
N LEU A 8 12.91 0.04 1.19
CA LEU A 8 12.18 -0.71 0.16
C LEU A 8 11.44 0.21 -0.81
N GLY A 9 10.91 1.31 -0.31
CA GLY A 9 10.25 2.33 -1.11
C GLY A 9 11.19 3.30 -1.83
N GLY A 10 12.51 3.15 -1.67
CA GLY A 10 13.50 4.01 -2.31
C GLY A 10 13.50 5.45 -1.77
N MET A 11 12.94 5.68 -0.58
CA MET A 11 12.99 6.99 0.11
C MET A 11 14.29 7.16 0.90
N ASP A 12 14.91 6.04 1.26
CA ASP A 12 16.22 5.99 1.93
C ASP A 12 17.09 4.92 1.26
N THR A 13 18.37 4.88 1.59
CA THR A 13 19.34 3.94 1.01
C THR A 13 19.84 2.95 2.06
N ALA A 14 20.06 1.70 1.64
CA ALA A 14 20.66 0.70 2.50
C ALA A 14 22.16 0.99 2.68
N SER A 15 22.67 0.86 3.90
CA SER A 15 24.10 1.00 4.20
C SER A 15 24.92 -0.19 3.71
N ALA A 16 24.29 -1.37 3.63
CA ALA A 16 24.89 -2.62 3.13
C ALA A 16 23.78 -3.62 2.77
N GLY A 17 24.14 -4.66 2.05
CA GLY A 17 23.22 -5.69 1.59
C GLY A 17 22.67 -5.41 0.21
N GLN A 18 21.63 -6.15 -0.17
CA GLN A 18 21.05 -6.12 -1.50
C GLN A 18 19.51 -6.14 -1.39
N ILE A 19 18.84 -5.38 -2.25
CA ILE A 19 17.37 -5.34 -2.34
C ILE A 19 16.97 -5.55 -3.79
N ILE A 20 16.31 -6.66 -4.05
CA ILE A 20 15.85 -7.02 -5.40
C ILE A 20 14.33 -6.86 -5.42
N VAL A 21 13.84 -6.02 -6.33
CA VAL A 21 12.41 -5.82 -6.59
C VAL A 21 12.17 -6.04 -8.08
N ASP A 22 11.26 -6.97 -8.41
CA ASP A 22 10.94 -7.35 -9.79
C ASP A 22 12.21 -7.63 -10.63
N GLY A 23 13.18 -8.39 -10.06
CA GLY A 23 14.44 -8.75 -10.69
C GLY A 23 15.50 -7.65 -10.73
N ASN A 24 15.23 -6.44 -10.25
CA ASN A 24 16.14 -5.31 -10.27
C ASN A 24 16.73 -5.03 -8.89
N ASP A 25 18.06 -4.90 -8.81
CA ASP A 25 18.75 -4.51 -7.58
C ASP A 25 18.70 -3.00 -7.39
N ILE A 26 17.74 -2.54 -6.56
CA ILE A 26 17.53 -1.12 -6.28
C ILE A 26 18.62 -0.49 -5.40
N THR A 27 19.48 -1.30 -4.76
CA THR A 27 20.61 -0.78 -3.97
C THR A 27 21.66 -0.10 -4.84
N GLN A 28 21.72 -0.47 -6.12
CA GLN A 28 22.62 0.11 -7.11
C GLN A 28 22.06 1.39 -7.77
N TYR A 29 20.83 1.78 -7.44
CA TYR A 29 20.17 2.91 -8.07
C TYR A 29 20.72 4.25 -7.59
N ASN A 30 21.03 5.14 -8.52
CA ASN A 30 21.30 6.54 -8.20
C ASN A 30 19.99 7.30 -7.87
N LYS A 31 20.12 8.55 -7.42
CA LYS A 31 18.95 9.37 -7.02
C LYS A 31 17.89 9.49 -8.11
N LYS A 32 18.28 9.65 -9.39
CA LYS A 32 17.35 9.77 -10.51
C LYS A 32 16.62 8.45 -10.77
N GLN A 33 17.30 7.34 -10.67
CA GLN A 33 16.71 5.99 -10.80
C GLN A 33 15.75 5.69 -9.65
N LEU A 34 16.08 6.06 -8.40
CA LEU A 34 15.17 5.93 -7.26
C LEU A 34 13.91 6.80 -7.41
N VAL A 35 14.01 7.98 -8.02
CA VAL A 35 12.82 8.79 -8.36
C VAL A 35 11.95 8.05 -9.37
N GLY A 36 12.54 7.46 -10.41
CA GLY A 36 11.81 6.64 -11.39
C GLY A 36 11.14 5.42 -10.76
N TYR A 37 11.85 4.71 -9.90
CA TYR A 37 11.36 3.57 -9.14
C TYR A 37 10.15 3.93 -8.27
N ARG A 38 10.25 4.98 -7.43
CA ARG A 38 9.10 5.45 -6.62
C ARG A 38 7.92 5.87 -7.47
N ARG A 39 8.19 6.47 -8.63
CA ARG A 39 7.16 6.95 -9.54
C ARG A 39 6.36 5.82 -10.17
N ASN A 40 7.03 4.79 -10.67
CA ASN A 40 6.40 3.78 -11.52
C ASN A 40 6.15 2.45 -10.81
N ASP A 41 7.04 2.02 -9.88
CA ASP A 41 7.01 0.65 -9.38
C ASP A 41 6.42 0.55 -7.97
N ILE A 42 6.34 1.67 -7.21
CA ILE A 42 5.94 1.66 -5.81
C ILE A 42 4.63 2.43 -5.58
N GLY A 43 3.67 1.79 -4.93
CA GLY A 43 2.52 2.43 -4.30
C GLY A 43 2.73 2.55 -2.79
N PHE A 44 2.35 3.69 -2.20
CA PHE A 44 2.37 3.90 -0.75
C PHE A 44 0.97 4.12 -0.21
N VAL A 45 0.66 3.44 0.90
CA VAL A 45 -0.54 3.61 1.70
C VAL A 45 -0.13 3.84 3.15
N PHE A 46 -0.52 4.96 3.73
CA PHE A 46 -0.16 5.37 5.08
C PHE A 46 -1.36 5.31 6.03
N GLN A 47 -1.09 5.30 7.33
CA GLN A 47 -2.10 5.37 8.38
C GLN A 47 -2.91 6.67 8.31
N PHE A 48 -2.25 7.79 8.04
CA PHE A 48 -2.89 9.08 7.76
C PHE A 48 -2.95 9.23 6.24
N TYR A 49 -4.12 9.34 5.69
CA TYR A 49 -4.45 9.19 4.27
C TYR A 49 -3.63 10.07 3.31
N ASN A 50 -3.06 11.17 3.79
CA ASN A 50 -2.22 12.12 3.05
C ASN A 50 -2.88 12.59 1.73
N LEU A 51 -4.19 12.81 1.77
CA LEU A 51 -4.93 13.36 0.63
C LEU A 51 -4.72 14.88 0.58
N VAL A 52 -4.70 15.41 -0.63
CA VAL A 52 -4.70 16.86 -0.86
C VAL A 52 -6.11 17.38 -0.58
N PRO A 53 -6.31 18.23 0.45
CA PRO A 53 -7.67 18.56 0.93
C PRO A 53 -8.50 19.36 -0.05
N ASN A 54 -7.87 20.10 -0.95
CA ASN A 54 -8.50 20.96 -1.94
C ASN A 54 -8.73 20.27 -3.31
N LEU A 55 -8.45 18.97 -3.38
CA LEU A 55 -8.72 18.13 -4.53
C LEU A 55 -9.81 17.11 -4.19
N THR A 56 -10.68 16.82 -5.15
CA THR A 56 -11.66 15.73 -5.05
C THR A 56 -10.99 14.38 -4.95
N ALA A 57 -11.75 13.32 -4.67
CA ALA A 57 -11.25 11.95 -4.67
C ALA A 57 -10.62 11.60 -6.03
N LEU A 58 -11.29 11.95 -7.13
CA LEU A 58 -10.79 11.72 -8.49
C LEU A 58 -9.48 12.46 -8.75
N GLU A 59 -9.44 13.75 -8.47
CA GLU A 59 -8.24 14.57 -8.68
C GLU A 59 -7.04 14.12 -7.81
N ASN A 60 -7.29 13.62 -6.59
CA ASN A 60 -6.24 13.03 -5.76
C ASN A 60 -5.63 11.77 -6.40
N VAL A 61 -6.44 10.96 -7.09
CA VAL A 61 -5.96 9.76 -7.79
C VAL A 61 -5.27 10.15 -9.11
N GLU A 62 -5.87 11.04 -9.89
CA GLU A 62 -5.31 11.55 -11.15
C GLU A 62 -3.93 12.17 -10.97
N LEU A 63 -3.73 12.95 -9.90
CA LEU A 63 -2.45 13.58 -9.58
C LEU A 63 -1.30 12.56 -9.51
N ALA A 64 -1.58 11.38 -8.95
CA ALA A 64 -0.59 10.30 -8.88
C ALA A 64 -0.42 9.56 -10.22
N ALA A 65 -1.52 9.36 -10.95
CA ALA A 65 -1.51 8.69 -12.24
C ALA A 65 -0.75 9.48 -13.31
N GLN A 66 -0.94 10.81 -13.36
CA GLN A 66 -0.34 11.72 -14.36
C GLN A 66 1.19 11.67 -14.45
N VAL A 67 1.87 11.32 -13.35
CA VAL A 67 3.34 11.28 -13.32
C VAL A 67 3.90 9.90 -13.69
N CYS A 68 3.05 8.88 -13.85
CA CYS A 68 3.43 7.50 -14.14
C CYS A 68 3.36 7.19 -15.65
N ARG A 69 4.15 6.22 -16.10
CA ARG A 69 4.17 5.83 -17.52
C ARG A 69 2.96 4.98 -17.92
N ASP A 70 2.65 3.97 -17.09
CA ASP A 70 1.65 2.94 -17.38
C ASP A 70 0.53 2.98 -16.34
N SER A 71 0.04 4.20 -16.05
CA SER A 71 -1.01 4.41 -15.05
C SER A 71 -2.35 3.81 -15.49
N LEU A 72 -3.13 3.37 -14.49
CA LEU A 72 -4.51 2.95 -14.68
C LEU A 72 -5.43 4.18 -14.73
N ASP A 73 -6.61 4.01 -15.31
CA ASP A 73 -7.65 5.03 -15.27
C ASP A 73 -8.09 5.31 -13.83
N ALA A 74 -8.08 6.58 -13.45
CA ALA A 74 -8.35 7.01 -12.08
C ALA A 74 -9.81 6.77 -11.67
N ALA A 75 -10.76 7.00 -12.57
CA ALA A 75 -12.18 6.80 -12.29
C ALA A 75 -12.49 5.29 -12.11
N GLN A 76 -11.98 4.45 -13.00
CA GLN A 76 -12.12 2.99 -12.89
C GLN A 76 -11.44 2.45 -11.62
N THR A 77 -10.30 3.02 -11.24
CA THR A 77 -9.61 2.63 -10.01
C THR A 77 -10.43 3.00 -8.77
N LEU A 78 -11.10 4.16 -8.76
CA LEU A 78 -12.04 4.54 -7.70
C LEU A 78 -13.26 3.62 -7.65
N GLU A 79 -13.81 3.23 -8.79
CA GLU A 79 -14.90 2.24 -8.85
C GLU A 79 -14.48 0.89 -8.26
N LYS A 80 -13.27 0.42 -8.57
CA LYS A 80 -12.68 -0.81 -8.06
C LYS A 80 -12.58 -0.83 -6.52
N VAL A 81 -12.30 0.32 -5.90
CA VAL A 81 -12.28 0.44 -4.43
C VAL A 81 -13.64 0.81 -3.82
N GLY A 82 -14.72 0.79 -4.62
CA GLY A 82 -16.08 1.05 -4.17
C GLY A 82 -16.40 2.52 -3.94
N LEU A 83 -15.75 3.44 -4.67
CA LEU A 83 -15.92 4.89 -4.53
C LEU A 83 -16.38 5.60 -5.84
N GLY A 84 -16.96 4.88 -6.79
CA GLY A 84 -17.43 5.47 -8.05
C GLY A 84 -18.38 6.65 -7.85
N GLU A 85 -19.36 6.51 -6.95
CA GLU A 85 -20.34 7.57 -6.61
C GLU A 85 -19.73 8.71 -5.76
N ARG A 86 -18.53 8.54 -5.23
CA ARG A 86 -17.83 9.50 -4.36
C ARG A 86 -16.68 10.24 -5.04
N LYS A 87 -16.46 10.01 -6.32
CA LYS A 87 -15.32 10.54 -7.07
C LYS A 87 -15.20 12.07 -7.05
N ASN A 88 -16.32 12.78 -6.96
CA ASN A 88 -16.36 14.24 -6.94
C ASN A 88 -16.38 14.83 -5.51
N ASN A 89 -16.33 14.00 -4.47
CA ASN A 89 -16.29 14.47 -3.08
C ASN A 89 -14.87 14.90 -2.69
N PHE A 90 -14.80 15.96 -1.90
CA PHE A 90 -13.56 16.39 -1.25
C PHE A 90 -13.26 15.53 -0.01
N PRO A 91 -12.00 15.41 0.42
CA PRO A 91 -11.64 14.63 1.61
C PRO A 91 -12.48 14.93 2.85
N ALA A 92 -12.81 16.20 3.09
CA ALA A 92 -13.64 16.61 4.22
C ALA A 92 -15.09 16.08 4.17
N GLN A 93 -15.55 15.60 3.02
CA GLN A 93 -16.89 15.03 2.80
C GLN A 93 -16.89 13.50 2.86
N LEU A 94 -15.72 12.89 3.09
CA LEU A 94 -15.50 11.45 3.12
C LEU A 94 -15.24 10.97 4.54
N SER A 95 -15.79 9.80 4.89
CA SER A 95 -15.44 9.10 6.13
C SER A 95 -13.96 8.67 6.11
N GLY A 96 -13.40 8.34 7.28
CA GLY A 96 -12.00 7.87 7.37
C GLY A 96 -11.72 6.65 6.48
N GLY A 97 -12.66 5.70 6.43
CA GLY A 97 -12.54 4.53 5.57
C GLY A 97 -12.63 4.86 4.07
N GLU A 98 -13.46 5.83 3.69
CA GLU A 98 -13.52 6.33 2.31
C GLU A 98 -12.22 7.04 1.94
N GLN A 99 -11.69 7.90 2.80
CA GLN A 99 -10.39 8.55 2.60
C GLN A 99 -9.26 7.52 2.44
N GLN A 100 -9.27 6.47 3.25
CA GLN A 100 -8.28 5.38 3.11
C GLN A 100 -8.44 4.65 1.78
N ARG A 101 -9.66 4.38 1.32
CA ARG A 101 -9.88 3.79 -0.01
C ARG A 101 -9.42 4.73 -1.14
N VAL A 102 -9.59 6.05 -1.03
CA VAL A 102 -9.00 7.01 -1.98
C VAL A 102 -7.47 6.93 -1.97
N SER A 103 -6.85 6.83 -0.78
CA SER A 103 -5.39 6.67 -0.65
C SER A 103 -4.89 5.38 -1.31
N ILE A 104 -5.63 4.27 -1.16
CA ILE A 104 -5.34 3.00 -1.83
C ILE A 104 -5.52 3.14 -3.35
N ALA A 105 -6.64 3.72 -3.81
CA ALA A 105 -6.87 3.97 -5.24
C ALA A 105 -5.76 4.81 -5.86
N ARG A 106 -5.32 5.86 -5.18
CA ARG A 106 -4.18 6.69 -5.59
C ARG A 106 -2.89 5.89 -5.75
N ALA A 107 -2.64 4.95 -4.84
CA ALA A 107 -1.48 4.07 -4.94
C ALA A 107 -1.61 3.06 -6.09
N LEU A 108 -2.80 2.47 -6.27
CA LEU A 108 -3.10 1.47 -7.31
C LEU A 108 -3.13 2.07 -8.72
N ALA A 109 -3.62 3.32 -8.88
CA ALA A 109 -3.67 3.99 -10.17
C ALA A 109 -2.29 4.16 -10.82
N LYS A 110 -1.23 4.11 -10.03
CA LYS A 110 0.16 4.08 -10.52
C LYS A 110 0.53 2.77 -11.20
N ASN A 111 -0.30 1.72 -11.11
CA ASN A 111 -0.02 0.36 -11.56
C ASN A 111 1.30 -0.21 -10.96
N PRO A 112 1.46 -0.20 -9.62
CA PRO A 112 2.72 -0.50 -8.97
C PRO A 112 3.04 -2.00 -8.98
N LYS A 113 4.33 -2.33 -8.91
CA LYS A 113 4.82 -3.71 -8.67
C LYS A 113 4.73 -4.11 -7.20
N LEU A 114 4.90 -3.12 -6.32
CA LEU A 114 4.92 -3.30 -4.87
C LEU A 114 4.08 -2.22 -4.19
N LEU A 115 3.10 -2.65 -3.40
CA LEU A 115 2.28 -1.78 -2.57
C LEU A 115 2.79 -1.85 -1.12
N LEU A 116 3.27 -0.73 -0.61
CA LEU A 116 3.79 -0.58 0.75
C LEU A 116 2.74 0.06 1.63
N CYS A 117 2.26 -0.67 2.64
CA CYS A 117 1.21 -0.24 3.55
C CYS A 117 1.78 -0.10 4.97
N ASP A 118 1.78 1.10 5.52
CA ASP A 118 2.21 1.37 6.90
C ASP A 118 0.99 1.64 7.78
N GLU A 119 0.62 0.65 8.62
CA GLU A 119 -0.54 0.69 9.53
C GLU A 119 -1.85 1.15 8.85
N PRO A 120 -2.26 0.57 7.71
CA PRO A 120 -3.36 1.11 6.87
C PRO A 120 -4.73 1.10 7.57
N THR A 121 -4.86 0.42 8.70
CA THR A 121 -6.10 0.35 9.49
C THR A 121 -5.99 1.03 10.85
N GLY A 122 -4.83 1.60 11.19
CA GLY A 122 -4.54 2.10 12.54
C GLY A 122 -5.41 3.30 12.99
N ALA A 123 -6.08 3.99 12.07
CA ALA A 123 -6.99 5.10 12.34
C ALA A 123 -8.47 4.75 12.10
N LEU A 124 -8.81 3.47 11.90
CA LEU A 124 -10.13 3.00 11.51
C LEU A 124 -10.77 2.14 12.60
N ASP A 125 -12.11 2.13 12.63
CA ASP A 125 -12.85 1.15 13.41
C ASP A 125 -12.70 -0.27 12.84
N TYR A 126 -13.05 -1.27 13.64
CA TYR A 126 -12.91 -2.68 13.30
C TYR A 126 -13.52 -3.07 11.95
N ASN A 127 -14.79 -2.71 11.71
CA ASN A 127 -15.50 -3.12 10.51
C ASN A 127 -14.90 -2.47 9.25
N THR A 128 -14.60 -1.19 9.33
CA THR A 128 -13.94 -0.44 8.26
C THR A 128 -12.52 -0.97 8.02
N GLY A 129 -11.77 -1.25 9.07
CA GLY A 129 -10.45 -1.88 8.99
C GLY A 129 -10.50 -3.23 8.27
N LYS A 130 -11.49 -4.06 8.58
CA LYS A 130 -11.70 -5.37 7.93
C LYS A 130 -11.95 -5.23 6.42
N GLN A 131 -12.74 -4.23 6.00
CA GLN A 131 -12.97 -3.92 4.59
C GLN A 131 -11.69 -3.47 3.86
N ILE A 132 -10.86 -2.65 4.51
CA ILE A 132 -9.57 -2.22 3.95
C ILE A 132 -8.62 -3.41 3.79
N LEU A 133 -8.52 -4.29 4.77
CA LEU A 133 -7.67 -5.48 4.68
C LEU A 133 -8.17 -6.47 3.61
N GLN A 134 -9.49 -6.61 3.45
CA GLN A 134 -10.08 -7.40 2.36
C GLN A 134 -9.68 -6.82 1.00
N LEU A 135 -9.77 -5.50 0.83
CA LEU A 135 -9.36 -4.83 -0.40
C LEU A 135 -7.88 -5.08 -0.71
N LEU A 136 -6.99 -5.00 0.30
CA LEU A 136 -5.57 -5.26 0.13
C LEU A 136 -5.29 -6.75 -0.20
N GLN A 137 -5.98 -7.68 0.45
CA GLN A 137 -5.87 -9.12 0.15
C GLN A 137 -6.35 -9.43 -1.28
N ASP A 138 -7.49 -8.84 -1.68
CA ASP A 138 -8.01 -8.97 -3.05
C ASP A 138 -7.05 -8.39 -4.09
N THR A 139 -6.46 -7.24 -3.83
CA THR A 139 -5.43 -6.63 -4.69
C THR A 139 -4.24 -7.56 -4.89
N CYS A 140 -3.75 -8.17 -3.82
CA CYS A 140 -2.66 -9.15 -3.90
C CYS A 140 -3.04 -10.36 -4.74
N ARG A 141 -4.24 -10.91 -4.54
CA ARG A 141 -4.68 -12.17 -5.18
C ARG A 141 -5.15 -12.00 -6.63
N LYS A 142 -5.90 -10.93 -6.90
CA LYS A 142 -6.54 -10.72 -8.22
C LYS A 142 -5.67 -9.92 -9.18
N ASP A 143 -4.90 -8.95 -8.66
CA ASP A 143 -4.08 -8.07 -9.50
C ASP A 143 -2.62 -8.51 -9.55
N ASN A 144 -2.24 -9.56 -8.81
CA ASN A 144 -0.88 -10.08 -8.72
C ASN A 144 0.16 -9.01 -8.30
N ILE A 145 -0.28 -8.06 -7.45
CA ILE A 145 0.58 -7.02 -6.87
C ILE A 145 1.14 -7.53 -5.54
N THR A 146 2.43 -7.41 -5.32
CA THR A 146 3.01 -7.71 -4.02
C THR A 146 2.59 -6.65 -3.01
N VAL A 147 1.91 -7.05 -1.93
CA VAL A 147 1.49 -6.15 -0.85
C VAL A 147 2.37 -6.41 0.37
N LEU A 148 3.10 -5.40 0.83
CA LEU A 148 3.85 -5.43 2.07
C LEU A 148 3.10 -4.61 3.11
N LEU A 149 2.57 -5.30 4.12
CA LEU A 149 1.80 -4.71 5.21
C LEU A 149 2.64 -4.61 6.48
N ILE A 150 2.85 -3.41 6.98
CA ILE A 150 3.40 -3.18 8.31
C ILE A 150 2.25 -2.97 9.28
N THR A 151 2.24 -3.74 10.37
CA THR A 151 1.28 -3.59 11.43
C THR A 151 1.88 -3.99 12.79
N HIS A 152 1.30 -3.48 13.86
CA HIS A 152 1.55 -3.95 15.22
C HIS A 152 0.50 -4.98 15.67
N ASN A 153 -0.57 -5.18 14.88
CA ASN A 153 -1.60 -6.16 15.18
C ASN A 153 -1.18 -7.57 14.74
N SER A 154 -0.79 -8.40 15.71
CA SER A 154 -0.33 -9.77 15.46
C SER A 154 -1.46 -10.73 15.05
N ALA A 155 -2.72 -10.39 15.29
CA ALA A 155 -3.86 -11.21 14.87
C ALA A 155 -4.00 -11.28 13.34
N LEU A 156 -3.44 -10.32 12.62
CA LEU A 156 -3.42 -10.29 11.15
C LEU A 156 -2.38 -11.25 10.52
N ALA A 157 -1.48 -11.82 11.32
CA ALA A 157 -0.43 -12.70 10.79
C ALA A 157 -0.95 -13.86 9.92
N PRO A 158 -2.09 -14.52 10.22
CA PRO A 158 -2.59 -15.63 9.41
C PRO A 158 -3.00 -15.26 7.98
N MET A 159 -3.32 -13.98 7.70
CA MET A 159 -3.71 -13.56 6.34
C MET A 159 -2.54 -13.46 5.35
N ALA A 160 -1.31 -13.37 5.85
CA ALA A 160 -0.13 -13.15 5.03
C ALA A 160 0.46 -14.47 4.50
N ASP A 161 0.99 -14.46 3.27
CA ASP A 161 1.77 -15.56 2.71
C ASP A 161 3.12 -15.70 3.43
N ARG A 162 3.67 -14.57 3.89
CA ARG A 162 4.94 -14.53 4.60
C ARG A 162 4.89 -13.54 5.75
N LEU A 163 5.21 -14.02 6.94
CA LEU A 163 5.32 -13.21 8.15
C LEU A 163 6.78 -12.93 8.47
N ILE A 164 7.13 -11.67 8.67
CA ILE A 164 8.47 -11.25 9.10
C ILE A 164 8.35 -10.48 10.41
N ARG A 165 8.95 -11.00 11.48
CA ARG A 165 8.94 -10.33 12.79
C ARG A 165 10.22 -9.53 13.00
N PHE A 166 10.03 -8.28 13.39
CA PHE A 166 11.12 -7.35 13.73
C PHE A 166 11.13 -7.07 15.24
N LYS A 167 12.31 -7.16 15.85
CA LYS A 167 12.55 -6.73 17.22
C LYS A 167 13.90 -5.98 17.27
N SER A 168 13.90 -4.76 17.83
CA SER A 168 15.10 -3.94 18.00
C SER A 168 15.93 -3.78 16.70
N GLY A 169 15.26 -3.52 15.58
CA GLY A 169 15.91 -3.32 14.27
C GLY A 169 16.35 -4.59 13.53
N LYS A 170 16.17 -5.78 14.13
CA LYS A 170 16.57 -7.06 13.55
C LYS A 170 15.37 -7.94 13.22
N VAL A 171 15.49 -8.73 12.16
CA VAL A 171 14.56 -9.82 11.87
C VAL A 171 14.81 -10.93 12.89
N THR A 172 13.76 -11.30 13.63
CA THR A 172 13.82 -12.34 14.65
C THR A 172 13.14 -13.63 14.22
N GLN A 173 12.21 -13.53 13.27
CA GLN A 173 11.49 -14.69 12.74
C GLN A 173 11.04 -14.41 11.32
N MET A 174 11.09 -15.41 10.47
CA MET A 174 10.43 -15.44 9.16
C MET A 174 9.68 -16.76 9.01
N THR A 175 8.40 -16.67 8.66
CA THR A 175 7.53 -17.85 8.50
C THR A 175 6.78 -17.71 7.19
N THR A 176 6.75 -18.75 6.38
CA THR A 176 5.91 -18.87 5.20
C THR A 176 4.61 -19.57 5.59
N ASN A 177 3.49 -19.05 5.09
CA ASN A 177 2.18 -19.63 5.28
C ASN A 177 1.67 -20.13 3.93
N GLU A 178 1.51 -21.45 3.79
CA GLU A 178 1.05 -22.08 2.55
C GLU A 178 -0.45 -21.91 2.32
N HIS A 179 -1.20 -21.68 3.41
CA HIS A 179 -2.66 -21.52 3.39
C HIS A 179 -3.07 -20.24 4.13
N PRO A 180 -2.88 -19.05 3.53
CA PRO A 180 -3.28 -17.79 4.14
C PRO A 180 -4.79 -17.73 4.39
N THR A 181 -5.15 -17.37 5.61
CA THR A 181 -6.54 -17.27 6.03
C THR A 181 -7.22 -16.05 5.38
N PRO A 182 -8.43 -16.21 4.83
CA PRO A 182 -9.22 -15.06 4.38
C PRO A 182 -9.47 -14.08 5.53
N ILE A 183 -9.39 -12.78 5.28
CA ILE A 183 -9.60 -11.78 6.33
C ILE A 183 -10.99 -11.85 6.95
N SER A 184 -11.97 -12.35 6.20
CA SER A 184 -13.34 -12.58 6.71
C SER A 184 -13.39 -13.52 7.93
N GLU A 185 -12.44 -14.43 8.04
CA GLU A 185 -12.33 -15.44 9.11
C GLU A 185 -11.42 -15.02 10.27
N ILE A 186 -10.76 -13.85 10.16
CA ILE A 186 -9.85 -13.32 11.19
C ILE A 186 -10.62 -12.34 12.08
N GLU A 187 -10.44 -12.50 13.39
CA GLU A 187 -10.91 -11.57 14.43
C GLU A 187 -9.71 -10.98 15.16
N TRP A 188 -9.77 -9.67 15.51
CA TRP A 188 -8.72 -8.96 16.28
C TRP A 188 -9.28 -7.89 17.21
#